data_0667a31e2313afed438c342786dde078
#
_entry.id   0667a31e2313afed438c342786dde078
#
_cell.length_a   1.000
_cell.length_b   1.000
_cell.length_c   1.000
_cell.angle_alpha   90.00
_cell.angle_beta   90.00
_cell.angle_gamma   90.00
#
_symmetry.space_group_name_H-M   'P 1'
#
loop_
_entity.id
_entity.type
_entity.pdbx_description
1 polymer ?
#
loop_
_entity_poly.entity_id
_entity_poly.type
_entity_poly.pdbx_seq_one_letter_code
_entity_poly.pdbx_strand_id
1 'polypeptide(L)'
;MPIALRHKLLNRSAHFDTTSLSVYGDYDTDIIDEPINAERTLELPNNVKPDYGHAKNKRVDLKQMTLLLATTGASGFPVWMESHSGNASDKKTLEESAQRMQKFCKALESAPSLLYVGDSSMCANCVKYGNDLLWLSRVPENMNLSKELLLRTDIT
;
A
#
# COMPACT_ATOMS: atom_id res chain seq x y z
N MET A 1 -13.41 -7.01 2.54
CA MET A 1 -13.10 -7.24 3.97
C MET A 1 -14.20 -8.08 4.70
N PRO A 2 -15.52 -7.82 4.67
CA PRO A 2 -16.54 -8.65 5.37
C PRO A 2 -16.54 -10.12 4.96
N ILE A 3 -16.34 -10.43 3.69
CA ILE A 3 -16.24 -11.81 3.18
C ILE A 3 -15.02 -12.51 3.81
N ALA A 4 -13.88 -11.83 3.84
CA ALA A 4 -12.66 -12.39 4.42
C ALA A 4 -12.80 -12.71 5.91
N LEU A 5 -13.52 -11.87 6.67
CA LEU A 5 -13.85 -12.13 8.07
C LEU A 5 -14.78 -13.33 8.22
N ARG A 6 -15.90 -13.35 7.46
CA ARG A 6 -16.90 -14.43 7.50
C ARG A 6 -16.28 -15.80 7.21
N HIS A 7 -15.38 -15.89 6.26
CA HIS A 7 -14.73 -17.13 5.84
C HIS A 7 -13.38 -17.38 6.54
N LYS A 8 -13.04 -16.58 7.57
CA LYS A 8 -11.77 -16.69 8.33
C LYS A 8 -10.54 -16.68 7.43
N LEU A 9 -10.60 -15.91 6.34
CA LEU A 9 -9.50 -15.76 5.39
C LEU A 9 -8.45 -14.74 5.83
N LEU A 10 -8.80 -13.88 6.80
CA LEU A 10 -7.84 -12.96 7.42
C LEU A 10 -6.87 -13.73 8.28
N ASN A 11 -5.61 -13.69 7.92
CA ASN A 11 -4.52 -14.19 8.73
C ASN A 11 -3.95 -13.06 9.61
N ARG A 12 -2.84 -13.32 10.31
CA ARG A 12 -2.18 -12.33 11.18
C ARG A 12 -1.38 -11.27 10.43
N SER A 13 -1.20 -11.41 9.12
CA SER A 13 -0.43 -10.46 8.31
C SER A 13 -1.17 -10.04 7.05
N ALA A 14 -0.91 -8.80 6.61
CA ALA A 14 -1.33 -8.26 5.33
C ALA A 14 -0.09 -7.82 4.57
N HIS A 15 0.12 -8.38 3.38
CA HIS A 15 1.28 -8.13 2.53
C HIS A 15 0.91 -7.13 1.45
N PHE A 16 1.59 -6.00 1.46
CA PHE A 16 1.38 -4.88 0.55
C PHE A 16 2.39 -4.89 -0.58
N ASP A 17 1.89 -4.74 -1.79
CA ASP A 17 2.72 -4.47 -2.95
C ASP A 17 2.02 -3.49 -3.90
N THR A 18 2.81 -2.75 -4.66
CA THR A 18 2.33 -1.85 -5.70
C THR A 18 2.71 -2.39 -7.08
N THR A 19 1.81 -2.25 -8.03
CA THR A 19 2.08 -2.54 -9.44
C THR A 19 1.69 -1.36 -10.31
N SER A 20 2.46 -1.12 -11.38
CA SER A 20 2.16 -0.09 -12.37
C SER A 20 1.46 -0.72 -13.57
N LEU A 21 0.36 -0.13 -13.99
CA LEU A 21 -0.42 -0.51 -15.17
C LEU A 21 -0.23 0.59 -16.22
N SER A 22 0.51 0.30 -17.29
CA SER A 22 0.65 1.22 -18.42
C SER A 22 -0.65 1.30 -19.21
N VAL A 23 -1.05 2.50 -19.60
CA VAL A 23 -2.28 2.74 -20.36
C VAL A 23 -1.94 3.34 -21.70
N TYR A 24 -2.73 2.96 -22.72
CA TYR A 24 -2.60 3.44 -24.08
C TYR A 24 -3.83 4.28 -24.41
N GLY A 25 -3.62 5.49 -24.92
CA GLY A 25 -4.69 6.40 -25.31
C GLY A 25 -4.48 7.80 -24.76
N ASP A 26 -5.43 8.66 -25.09
CA ASP A 26 -5.45 10.05 -24.66
C ASP A 26 -6.35 10.17 -23.42
N TYR A 27 -5.76 10.50 -22.28
CA TYR A 27 -6.44 10.56 -20.98
C TYR A 27 -6.41 11.98 -20.38
N ASP A 28 -6.38 13.00 -21.24
CA ASP A 28 -6.35 14.41 -20.83
C ASP A 28 -7.77 14.99 -20.63
N THR A 29 -8.76 14.14 -20.52
CA THR A 29 -10.13 14.57 -20.22
C THR A 29 -10.26 15.06 -18.78
N ASP A 30 -10.93 16.19 -18.60
CA ASP A 30 -11.30 16.69 -17.28
C ASP A 30 -12.11 15.62 -16.55
N ILE A 31 -11.61 15.19 -15.40
CA ILE A 31 -12.33 14.25 -14.54
C ILE A 31 -13.51 15.02 -14.00
N ILE A 32 -14.71 14.61 -14.37
CA ILE A 32 -15.93 15.12 -13.77
C ILE A 32 -15.94 14.64 -12.32
N ASP A 33 -15.74 15.57 -11.38
CA ASP A 33 -15.73 15.32 -9.93
C ASP A 33 -17.17 15.06 -9.40
N GLU A 34 -17.91 14.16 -10.02
CA GLU A 34 -19.15 13.70 -9.42
C GLU A 34 -18.86 12.59 -8.41
N PRO A 35 -19.20 12.75 -7.14
CA PRO A 35 -19.03 11.70 -6.14
C PRO A 35 -19.91 10.50 -6.52
N ILE A 36 -19.29 9.42 -6.92
CA ILE A 36 -19.97 8.20 -7.38
C ILE A 36 -20.91 7.59 -6.32
N ASN A 37 -20.75 7.93 -5.05
CA ASN A 37 -21.70 7.63 -3.96
C ASN A 37 -21.36 8.42 -2.67
N ALA A 38 -22.28 9.19 -2.20
CA ALA A 38 -22.20 9.94 -0.93
C ALA A 38 -22.17 9.05 0.35
N GLU A 39 -22.37 7.73 0.21
CA GLU A 39 -22.45 6.80 1.35
C GLU A 39 -21.15 6.05 1.66
N ARG A 40 -20.04 6.37 0.97
CA ARG A 40 -18.75 5.71 1.25
C ARG A 40 -18.10 6.30 2.48
N THR A 41 -18.08 5.54 3.56
CA THR A 41 -17.35 5.83 4.82
C THR A 41 -15.83 5.73 4.71
N LEU A 42 -15.29 5.34 3.56
CA LEU A 42 -13.86 5.21 3.30
C LEU A 42 -13.31 6.48 2.65
N GLU A 43 -12.35 7.11 3.29
CA GLU A 43 -11.53 8.17 2.69
C GLU A 43 -10.64 7.55 1.59
N LEU A 44 -11.15 7.54 0.36
CA LEU A 44 -10.37 7.11 -0.80
C LEU A 44 -9.44 8.24 -1.27
N PRO A 45 -8.30 7.90 -1.89
CA PRO A 45 -7.43 8.91 -2.50
C PRO A 45 -8.23 9.75 -3.51
N ASN A 46 -8.04 11.06 -3.48
CA ASN A 46 -8.68 11.98 -4.40
C ASN A 46 -8.21 11.72 -5.84
N ASN A 47 -9.14 11.84 -6.79
CA ASN A 47 -8.92 11.93 -8.25
C ASN A 47 -7.71 11.16 -8.81
N VAL A 48 -7.91 9.86 -9.00
CA VAL A 48 -6.90 8.98 -9.62
C VAL A 48 -6.93 9.20 -11.13
N LYS A 49 -5.79 9.61 -11.70
CA LYS A 49 -5.64 9.80 -13.16
C LYS A 49 -4.40 9.11 -13.71
N PRO A 50 -4.45 8.65 -14.95
CA PRO A 50 -3.25 8.22 -15.66
C PRO A 50 -2.26 9.38 -15.78
N ASP A 51 -1.00 9.14 -15.38
CA ASP A 51 0.06 10.14 -15.43
C ASP A 51 1.42 9.48 -15.70
N TYR A 52 2.40 10.28 -16.08
CA TYR A 52 3.76 9.79 -16.24
C TYR A 52 4.40 9.60 -14.87
N GLY A 53 5.11 8.48 -14.70
CA GLY A 53 5.74 8.13 -13.43
C GLY A 53 6.83 7.07 -13.58
N HIS A 54 7.30 6.55 -12.46
CA HIS A 54 8.31 5.49 -12.43
C HIS A 54 7.69 4.14 -12.77
N ALA A 55 7.56 3.87 -14.08
CA ALA A 55 7.03 2.60 -14.55
C ALA A 55 7.98 1.43 -14.24
N LYS A 56 7.51 0.40 -13.53
CA LYS A 56 8.28 -0.81 -13.23
C LYS A 56 8.74 -1.55 -14.50
N ASN A 57 8.02 -1.39 -15.61
CA ASN A 57 8.36 -1.95 -16.94
C ASN A 57 9.26 -1.04 -17.79
N LYS A 58 9.77 0.07 -17.22
CA LYS A 58 10.64 1.07 -17.88
C LYS A 58 10.01 1.80 -19.07
N ARG A 59 8.69 1.72 -19.25
CA ARG A 59 7.96 2.43 -20.31
C ARG A 59 7.63 3.86 -19.86
N VAL A 60 8.65 4.72 -19.84
CA VAL A 60 8.51 6.14 -19.46
C VAL A 60 7.75 6.98 -20.50
N ASP A 61 7.52 6.43 -21.67
CA ASP A 61 6.77 7.01 -22.79
C ASP A 61 5.25 6.87 -22.64
N LEU A 62 4.79 6.06 -21.70
CA LEU A 62 3.37 5.81 -21.46
C LEU A 62 2.92 6.37 -20.13
N LYS A 63 1.69 6.89 -20.12
CA LYS A 63 0.98 7.15 -18.87
C LYS A 63 0.70 5.84 -18.17
N GLN A 64 0.65 5.86 -16.86
CA GLN A 64 0.40 4.70 -16.02
C GLN A 64 -0.59 5.03 -14.91
N MET A 65 -1.14 4.01 -14.30
CA MET A 65 -1.79 4.04 -13.00
C MET A 65 -1.05 3.09 -12.05
N THR A 66 -1.04 3.41 -10.78
CA THR A 66 -0.49 2.50 -9.76
C THR A 66 -1.62 1.82 -9.02
N LEU A 67 -1.57 0.51 -8.95
CA LEU A 67 -2.47 -0.31 -8.15
C LEU A 67 -1.71 -0.82 -6.92
N LEU A 68 -2.24 -0.52 -5.73
CA LEU A 68 -1.79 -1.13 -4.49
C LEU A 68 -2.71 -2.29 -4.15
N LEU A 69 -2.13 -3.42 -3.83
CA LEU A 69 -2.83 -4.62 -3.39
C LEU A 69 -2.28 -5.07 -2.04
N ALA A 70 -3.18 -5.39 -1.10
CA ALA A 70 -2.81 -6.10 0.10
C ALA A 70 -3.46 -7.47 0.12
N THR A 71 -2.65 -8.51 0.34
CA THR A 71 -3.09 -9.91 0.44
C THR A 71 -2.85 -10.44 1.84
N THR A 72 -3.66 -11.41 2.27
CA THR A 72 -3.40 -12.12 3.53
C THR A 72 -2.22 -13.07 3.38
N GLY A 73 -1.42 -13.26 4.43
CA GLY A 73 -0.19 -14.05 4.41
C GLY A 73 -0.30 -15.40 3.71
N ALA A 74 -0.82 -16.40 4.40
CA ALA A 74 -0.74 -17.79 3.89
C ALA A 74 -1.64 -18.07 2.68
N SER A 75 -2.82 -17.44 2.58
CA SER A 75 -3.79 -17.73 1.52
C SER A 75 -3.60 -16.88 0.26
N GLY A 76 -2.86 -15.77 0.35
CA GLY A 76 -2.74 -14.79 -0.74
C GLY A 76 -4.07 -14.13 -1.13
N PHE A 77 -5.11 -14.25 -0.29
CA PHE A 77 -6.43 -13.68 -0.58
C PHE A 77 -6.37 -12.15 -0.54
N PRO A 78 -6.85 -11.44 -1.60
CA PRO A 78 -6.85 -9.98 -1.62
C PRO A 78 -7.85 -9.42 -0.62
N VAL A 79 -7.37 -8.56 0.28
CA VAL A 79 -8.17 -7.96 1.36
C VAL A 79 -8.30 -6.46 1.26
N TRP A 80 -7.39 -5.82 0.54
CA TRP A 80 -7.39 -4.38 0.33
C TRP A 80 -6.85 -4.05 -1.05
N MET A 81 -7.44 -3.09 -1.71
CA MET A 81 -7.02 -2.63 -3.03
C MET A 81 -7.27 -1.13 -3.15
N GLU A 82 -6.30 -0.41 -3.64
CA GLU A 82 -6.41 1.02 -3.94
C GLU A 82 -5.74 1.33 -5.28
N SER A 83 -6.37 2.20 -6.05
CA SER A 83 -5.75 2.77 -7.24
C SER A 83 -5.20 4.16 -6.93
N HIS A 84 -4.05 4.48 -7.52
CA HIS A 84 -3.38 5.76 -7.36
C HIS A 84 -2.97 6.31 -8.72
N SER A 85 -2.82 7.63 -8.81
CA SER A 85 -2.32 8.29 -10.01
C SER A 85 -0.92 7.79 -10.38
N GLY A 86 -0.60 7.81 -11.65
CA GLY A 86 0.64 7.24 -12.17
C GLY A 86 1.92 7.88 -11.66
N ASN A 87 1.86 9.11 -11.16
CA ASN A 87 2.96 9.84 -10.54
C ASN A 87 3.03 9.67 -9.01
N ALA A 88 2.17 8.83 -8.42
CA ALA A 88 2.16 8.63 -6.97
C ALA A 88 3.48 8.00 -6.48
N SER A 89 3.96 8.47 -5.34
CA SER A 89 5.17 7.93 -4.71
C SER A 89 4.84 6.64 -3.96
N ASP A 90 5.49 5.52 -4.31
CA ASP A 90 5.31 4.23 -3.65
C ASP A 90 5.47 4.32 -2.13
N LYS A 91 6.47 5.08 -1.65
CA LYS A 91 6.72 5.26 -0.21
C LYS A 91 5.54 5.87 0.52
N LYS A 92 4.99 6.95 -0.03
CA LYS A 92 3.85 7.65 0.57
C LYS A 92 2.58 6.83 0.44
N THR A 93 2.37 6.21 -0.72
CA THR A 93 1.22 5.38 -1.02
C THR A 93 1.08 4.20 -0.06
N LEU A 94 2.16 3.43 0.14
CA LEU A 94 2.17 2.27 1.03
C LEU A 94 1.85 2.66 2.48
N GLU A 95 2.47 3.73 2.98
CA GLU A 95 2.23 4.24 4.32
C GLU A 95 0.77 4.64 4.55
N GLU A 96 0.25 5.51 3.69
CA GLU A 96 -1.13 6.02 3.81
C GLU A 96 -2.17 4.90 3.68
N SER A 97 -1.92 3.94 2.79
CA SER A 97 -2.81 2.80 2.61
C SER A 97 -2.81 1.85 3.80
N ALA A 98 -1.64 1.62 4.41
CA ALA A 98 -1.56 0.83 5.64
C ALA A 98 -2.34 1.48 6.79
N GLN A 99 -2.27 2.81 6.92
CA GLN A 99 -3.05 3.55 7.91
C GLN A 99 -4.56 3.50 7.64
N ARG A 100 -4.98 3.70 6.38
CA ARG A 100 -6.39 3.59 6.00
C ARG A 100 -6.94 2.20 6.28
N MET A 101 -6.19 1.16 5.92
CA MET A 101 -6.57 -0.20 6.21
C MET A 101 -6.64 -0.47 7.73
N GLN A 102 -5.67 0.04 8.51
CA GLN A 102 -5.69 -0.09 9.96
C GLN A 102 -6.91 0.61 10.58
N LYS A 103 -7.19 1.86 10.17
CA LYS A 103 -8.38 2.61 10.62
C LYS A 103 -9.65 1.84 10.31
N PHE A 104 -9.75 1.28 9.10
CA PHE A 104 -10.87 0.47 8.69
C PHE A 104 -10.99 -0.83 9.53
N CYS A 105 -9.88 -1.54 9.76
CA CYS A 105 -9.89 -2.73 10.60
C CYS A 105 -10.30 -2.43 12.04
N LYS A 106 -9.82 -1.33 12.62
CA LYS A 106 -10.22 -0.90 13.98
C LYS A 106 -11.72 -0.58 14.09
N ALA A 107 -12.36 -0.16 13.01
CA ALA A 107 -13.80 0.09 12.97
C ALA A 107 -14.64 -1.20 12.84
N LEU A 108 -14.02 -2.35 12.58
CA LEU A 108 -14.69 -3.65 12.50
C LEU A 108 -14.55 -4.38 13.81
N GLU A 109 -15.67 -4.72 14.47
CA GLU A 109 -15.71 -5.34 15.80
C GLU A 109 -14.90 -6.65 15.94
N SER A 110 -14.69 -7.37 14.84
CA SER A 110 -14.04 -8.69 14.82
C SER A 110 -12.78 -8.78 13.99
N ALA A 111 -12.21 -7.64 13.58
CA ALA A 111 -10.97 -7.65 12.80
C ALA A 111 -9.77 -7.97 13.69
N PRO A 112 -8.89 -8.90 13.28
CA PRO A 112 -7.65 -9.17 14.01
C PRO A 112 -6.68 -7.99 13.92
N SER A 113 -5.80 -7.87 14.92
CA SER A 113 -4.62 -7.02 14.77
C SER A 113 -3.71 -7.62 13.70
N LEU A 114 -3.36 -6.82 12.69
CA LEU A 114 -2.58 -7.25 11.55
C LEU A 114 -1.14 -6.74 11.63
N LEU A 115 -0.20 -7.60 11.27
CA LEU A 115 1.16 -7.22 10.91
C LEU A 115 1.17 -6.79 9.44
N TYR A 116 1.51 -5.54 9.18
CA TYR A 116 1.62 -4.97 7.84
C TYR A 116 3.00 -5.26 7.27
N VAL A 117 3.07 -5.99 6.17
CA VAL A 117 4.32 -6.42 5.55
C VAL A 117 4.46 -5.73 4.20
N GLY A 118 5.58 -5.08 3.96
CA GLY A 118 5.85 -4.40 2.70
C GLY A 118 7.33 -4.44 2.33
N ASP A 119 7.65 -3.91 1.16
CA ASP A 119 9.03 -3.78 0.70
C ASP A 119 9.78 -2.65 1.45
N SER A 120 11.01 -2.36 1.03
CA SER A 120 11.84 -1.31 1.65
C SER A 120 11.25 0.10 1.56
N SER A 121 10.30 0.33 0.67
CA SER A 121 9.60 1.63 0.56
C SER A 121 8.77 1.93 1.81
N MET A 122 8.25 0.90 2.48
CA MET A 122 7.49 1.03 3.71
C MET A 122 8.36 1.44 4.92
N CYS A 123 9.61 0.96 4.97
CA CYS A 123 10.51 1.19 6.12
C CYS A 123 10.72 2.67 6.43
N ALA A 124 10.98 3.49 5.41
CA ALA A 124 11.38 4.89 5.61
C ALA A 124 10.35 5.73 6.37
N ASN A 125 9.07 5.38 6.26
CA ASN A 125 7.97 6.14 6.78
C ASN A 125 7.34 5.49 8.03
N CYS A 126 7.24 4.16 8.07
CA CYS A 126 6.62 3.45 9.19
C CYS A 126 7.40 3.59 10.51
N VAL A 127 8.72 3.83 10.45
CA VAL A 127 9.54 4.13 11.64
C VAL A 127 8.98 5.30 12.48
N LYS A 128 8.28 6.24 11.85
CA LYS A 128 7.69 7.41 12.53
C LYS A 128 6.50 7.07 13.44
N TYR A 129 5.86 5.93 13.23
CA TYR A 129 4.61 5.57 13.93
C TYR A 129 4.82 4.74 15.19
N GLY A 130 6.05 4.40 15.51
CA GLY A 130 6.37 3.65 16.73
C GLY A 130 5.54 2.36 16.84
N ASN A 131 4.85 2.18 17.98
CA ASN A 131 4.05 0.99 18.27
C ASN A 131 2.60 1.07 17.75
N ASP A 132 2.17 2.16 17.15
CA ASP A 132 0.79 2.34 16.71
C ASP A 132 0.45 1.49 15.48
N LEU A 133 1.44 1.16 14.66
CA LEU A 133 1.32 0.30 13.50
C LEU A 133 2.33 -0.84 13.60
N LEU A 134 1.83 -2.08 13.71
CA LEU A 134 2.70 -3.25 13.64
C LEU A 134 3.11 -3.47 12.18
N TRP A 135 4.40 -3.36 11.88
CA TRP A 135 4.89 -3.48 10.52
C TRP A 135 6.20 -4.26 10.44
N LEU A 136 6.44 -4.84 9.27
CA LEU A 136 7.66 -5.55 8.90
C LEU A 136 8.07 -5.14 7.48
N SER A 137 9.31 -4.73 7.32
CA SER A 137 9.87 -4.32 6.03
C SER A 137 11.37 -4.58 5.98
N ARG A 138 11.90 -4.76 4.79
CA ARG A 138 13.34 -4.75 4.59
C ARG A 138 13.88 -3.33 4.80
N VAL A 139 15.00 -3.21 5.51
CA VAL A 139 15.71 -1.92 5.65
C VAL A 139 16.40 -1.59 4.31
N PRO A 140 16.23 -0.38 3.76
CA PRO A 140 16.95 0.05 2.56
C PRO A 140 18.47 0.09 2.81
N GLU A 141 19.27 -0.39 1.86
CA GLU A 141 20.74 -0.46 1.99
C GLU A 141 21.41 0.90 2.15
N ASN A 142 20.77 1.96 1.67
CA ASN A 142 21.28 3.32 1.77
C ASN A 142 21.01 3.99 3.12
N MET A 143 20.30 3.34 4.04
CA MET A 143 20.08 3.86 5.40
C MET A 143 21.28 3.55 6.30
N ASN A 144 21.63 4.50 7.18
CA ASN A 144 22.71 4.30 8.17
C ASN A 144 22.44 3.09 9.06
N LEU A 145 21.18 2.86 9.42
CA LEU A 145 20.76 1.70 10.20
C LEU A 145 21.18 0.36 9.57
N SER A 146 21.07 0.22 8.24
CA SER A 146 21.50 -1.02 7.58
C SER A 146 23.00 -1.24 7.69
N LYS A 147 23.80 -0.18 7.59
CA LYS A 147 25.26 -0.24 7.76
C LYS A 147 25.64 -0.63 9.19
N GLU A 148 24.97 -0.05 10.17
CA GLU A 148 25.19 -0.40 11.58
C GLU A 148 24.83 -1.85 11.88
N LEU A 149 23.70 -2.34 11.34
CA LEU A 149 23.27 -3.74 11.52
C LEU A 149 24.25 -4.73 10.87
N LEU A 150 24.79 -4.40 9.69
CA LEU A 150 25.79 -5.25 9.01
C LEU A 150 27.13 -5.33 9.77
N LEU A 151 27.46 -4.32 10.56
CA LEU A 151 28.69 -4.29 11.37
C LEU A 151 28.52 -4.97 12.73
N ARG A 152 27.31 -5.33 13.12
CA ARG A 152 27.05 -6.01 14.39
C ARG A 152 27.47 -7.47 14.31
N THR A 153 28.33 -7.87 15.25
CA THR A 153 28.83 -9.25 15.38
C THR A 153 28.07 -10.07 16.44
N ASP A 154 27.12 -9.42 17.13
CA ASP A 154 26.35 -9.98 18.26
C ASP A 154 25.01 -10.58 17.83
N ILE A 155 24.74 -10.69 16.51
CA ILE A 155 23.55 -11.35 15.98
C ILE A 155 23.88 -12.83 15.76
N THR A 156 23.71 -13.66 16.77
CA THR A 156 23.73 -15.13 16.70
C THR A 156 22.35 -15.70 16.87
#